data_4a0b9d9fc816db57722ddf0b4741b128
#
_entry.id   4a0b9d9fc816db57722ddf0b4741b128
#
_cell.length_a   1.000
_cell.length_b   1.000
_cell.length_c   1.000
_cell.angle_alpha   90.00
_cell.angle_beta   90.00
_cell.angle_gamma   90.00
#
_symmetry.space_group_name_H-M   'P 1'
#
loop_
_entity.id
_entity.type
_entity.pdbx_description
1 polymer ?
#
loop_
_entity_poly.entity_id
_entity_poly.type
_entity_poly.pdbx_seq_one_letter_code
_entity_poly.pdbx_strand_id
1 'polypeptide(L)'
;MTVFGMLRVTPVTDEDITEEVAAAIEALENHDVTYETNPMSTVIEAETVDDLLAAVGAAHKAVPGDHIETLLQIDDRRDETFAARRKTEKVEEELGREARSDRE
;
A
#
# COMPACT_ATOMS: atom_id res chain seq x y z
N MET A 1 -7.68 14.46 8.53
CA MET A 1 -7.28 13.15 9.04
C MET A 1 -6.88 12.25 7.87
N THR A 2 -5.71 11.68 7.93
CA THR A 2 -5.21 10.78 6.90
C THR A 2 -4.58 9.56 7.54
N VAL A 3 -4.92 8.38 7.04
CA VAL A 3 -4.35 7.12 7.49
C VAL A 3 -3.62 6.49 6.31
N PHE A 4 -2.35 6.16 6.51
CA PHE A 4 -1.55 5.47 5.51
C PHE A 4 -1.36 4.02 5.91
N GLY A 5 -1.36 3.14 4.93
CA GLY A 5 -1.01 1.75 5.13
C GLY A 5 0.09 1.34 4.18
N MET A 6 1.05 0.58 4.67
CA MET A 6 2.02 -0.11 3.81
C MET A 6 1.65 -1.57 3.87
N LEU A 7 1.25 -2.12 2.72
CA LEU A 7 0.68 -3.47 2.66
C LEU A 7 1.52 -4.42 1.81
N ARG A 8 1.75 -5.61 2.34
CA ARG A 8 2.27 -6.74 1.57
C ARG A 8 1.40 -7.95 1.87
N VAL A 9 0.79 -8.54 0.85
CA VAL A 9 0.03 -9.79 0.97
C VAL A 9 0.73 -10.83 0.11
N THR A 10 1.26 -11.87 0.73
CA THR A 10 2.16 -12.80 0.06
C THR A 10 1.77 -14.23 0.33
N PRO A 11 1.41 -15.01 -0.71
CA PRO A 11 1.28 -16.46 -0.53
C PRO A 11 2.68 -17.04 -0.31
N VAL A 12 2.78 -18.00 0.60
CA VAL A 12 4.06 -18.67 0.89
C VAL A 12 4.26 -19.78 -0.14
N THR A 13 5.11 -19.51 -1.13
CA THR A 13 5.35 -20.41 -2.26
C THR A 13 6.69 -20.06 -2.92
N ASP A 14 7.25 -21.02 -3.66
CA ASP A 14 8.44 -20.80 -4.48
C ASP A 14 8.08 -20.30 -5.88
N GLU A 15 6.80 -20.23 -6.21
CA GLU A 15 6.32 -19.82 -7.52
C GLU A 15 6.22 -18.30 -7.64
N ASP A 16 6.08 -17.83 -8.88
CA ASP A 16 5.82 -16.41 -9.16
C ASP A 16 4.44 -16.04 -8.58
N ILE A 17 4.38 -14.92 -7.85
CA ILE A 17 3.18 -14.47 -7.16
C ILE A 17 2.52 -13.24 -7.82
N THR A 18 2.88 -12.94 -9.07
CA THR A 18 2.36 -11.74 -9.75
C THR A 18 0.83 -11.73 -9.84
N GLU A 19 0.21 -12.85 -10.18
CA GLU A 19 -1.24 -12.93 -10.29
C GLU A 19 -1.92 -12.76 -8.94
N GLU A 20 -1.34 -13.31 -7.88
CA GLU A 20 -1.87 -13.24 -6.53
C GLU A 20 -1.80 -11.81 -5.99
N VAL A 21 -0.68 -11.13 -6.26
CA VAL A 21 -0.52 -9.73 -5.88
C VAL A 21 -1.54 -8.86 -6.63
N ALA A 22 -1.71 -9.13 -7.94
CA ALA A 22 -2.70 -8.41 -8.74
C ALA A 22 -4.13 -8.58 -8.18
N ALA A 23 -4.47 -9.79 -7.74
CA ALA A 23 -5.80 -10.05 -7.13
C ALA A 23 -6.00 -9.23 -5.86
N ALA A 24 -4.97 -9.12 -5.02
CA ALA A 24 -5.02 -8.30 -3.81
C ALA A 24 -5.24 -6.82 -4.17
N ILE A 25 -4.52 -6.32 -5.16
CA ILE A 25 -4.65 -4.92 -5.60
C ILE A 25 -6.06 -4.64 -6.15
N GLU A 26 -6.60 -5.53 -6.98
CA GLU A 26 -7.96 -5.35 -7.51
C GLU A 26 -9.00 -5.25 -6.39
N ALA A 27 -8.81 -6.01 -5.31
CA ALA A 27 -9.73 -5.95 -4.18
C ALA A 27 -9.75 -4.58 -3.51
N LEU A 28 -8.64 -3.84 -3.53
CA LEU A 28 -8.59 -2.49 -2.96
C LEU A 28 -9.51 -1.52 -3.70
N GLU A 29 -9.71 -1.72 -5.00
CA GLU A 29 -10.47 -0.80 -5.83
C GLU A 29 -11.95 -0.74 -5.49
N ASN A 30 -12.46 -1.70 -4.75
CA ASN A 30 -13.87 -1.72 -4.31
C ASN A 30 -14.07 -1.01 -2.97
N HIS A 31 -13.02 -0.39 -2.43
CA HIS A 31 -13.04 0.28 -1.14
C HIS A 31 -12.68 1.76 -1.28
N ASP A 32 -13.03 2.52 -0.25
CA ASP A 32 -12.83 3.97 -0.24
C ASP A 32 -11.38 4.31 0.16
N VAL A 33 -10.45 3.92 -0.69
CA VAL A 33 -9.02 4.15 -0.53
C VAL A 33 -8.39 4.50 -1.87
N THR A 34 -7.23 5.15 -1.80
CA THR A 34 -6.35 5.30 -2.96
C THR A 34 -5.08 4.52 -2.68
N TYR A 35 -4.37 4.13 -3.71
CA TYR A 35 -3.16 3.32 -3.54
C TYR A 35 -2.14 3.53 -4.65
N GLU A 36 -0.91 3.14 -4.34
CA GLU A 36 0.18 3.08 -5.32
C GLU A 36 1.03 1.86 -5.00
N THR A 37 1.23 1.00 -5.99
CA THR A 37 2.07 -0.20 -5.83
C THR A 37 3.52 0.13 -6.19
N ASN A 38 4.41 -0.20 -5.27
CA ASN A 38 5.85 -0.04 -5.40
C ASN A 38 6.52 -1.42 -5.41
N PRO A 39 7.81 -1.53 -5.77
CA PRO A 39 8.46 -2.83 -5.82
C PRO A 39 8.43 -3.64 -4.53
N MET A 40 8.38 -2.98 -3.37
CA MET A 40 8.44 -3.66 -2.08
C MET A 40 7.09 -3.75 -1.37
N SER A 41 6.13 -2.93 -1.74
CA SER A 41 4.85 -2.87 -1.04
C SER A 41 3.85 -2.01 -1.80
N THR A 42 2.59 -2.05 -1.36
CA THR A 42 1.54 -1.13 -1.83
C THR A 42 1.26 -0.12 -0.73
N VAL A 43 1.35 1.16 -1.07
CA VAL A 43 1.02 2.24 -0.14
C VAL A 43 -0.44 2.62 -0.35
N ILE A 44 -1.21 2.63 0.72
CA ILE A 44 -2.65 2.90 0.70
C ILE A 44 -2.92 4.16 1.52
N GLU A 45 -3.84 5.00 1.02
CA GLU A 45 -4.31 6.17 1.76
C GLU A 45 -5.80 6.04 1.99
N ALA A 46 -6.25 6.34 3.20
CA ALA A 46 -7.66 6.33 3.58
C ALA A 46 -7.94 7.50 4.52
N GLU A 47 -9.22 7.89 4.63
CA GLU A 47 -9.63 8.92 5.57
C GLU A 47 -9.74 8.37 6.98
N THR A 48 -10.08 7.10 7.12
CA THR A 48 -10.25 6.45 8.43
C THR A 48 -9.51 5.12 8.48
N VAL A 49 -9.17 4.70 9.69
CA VAL A 49 -8.56 3.38 9.87
C VAL A 49 -9.55 2.26 9.52
N ASP A 50 -10.85 2.49 9.70
CA ASP A 50 -11.86 1.50 9.36
C ASP A 50 -11.88 1.25 7.85
N ASP A 51 -11.79 2.30 7.03
CA ASP A 51 -11.71 2.17 5.58
C ASP A 51 -10.43 1.42 5.17
N LEU A 52 -9.31 1.75 5.80
CA LEU A 52 -8.04 1.06 5.53
C LEU A 52 -8.14 -0.42 5.85
N LEU A 53 -8.62 -0.76 7.05
CA LEU A 53 -8.70 -2.15 7.49
C LEU A 53 -9.69 -2.97 6.66
N ALA A 54 -10.80 -2.35 6.23
CA ALA A 54 -11.76 -3.03 5.36
C ALA A 54 -11.10 -3.38 4.01
N ALA A 55 -10.37 -2.44 3.43
CA ALA A 55 -9.67 -2.66 2.17
C ALA A 55 -8.60 -3.75 2.32
N VAL A 56 -7.79 -3.69 3.38
CA VAL A 56 -6.74 -4.67 3.66
C VAL A 56 -7.32 -6.07 3.87
N GLY A 57 -8.43 -6.16 4.61
CA GLY A 57 -9.12 -7.44 4.82
C GLY A 57 -9.58 -8.05 3.50
N ALA A 58 -10.13 -7.24 2.61
CA ALA A 58 -10.55 -7.69 1.28
C ALA A 58 -9.36 -8.15 0.44
N ALA A 59 -8.25 -7.39 0.47
CA ALA A 59 -7.04 -7.76 -0.25
C ALA A 59 -6.48 -9.09 0.22
N HIS A 60 -6.42 -9.28 1.54
CA HIS A 60 -5.95 -10.53 2.13
C HIS A 60 -6.81 -11.72 1.69
N LYS A 61 -8.12 -11.57 1.73
CA LYS A 61 -9.06 -12.63 1.36
C LYS A 61 -9.04 -12.96 -0.13
N ALA A 62 -8.66 -12.01 -0.97
CA ALA A 62 -8.65 -12.20 -2.42
C ALA A 62 -7.50 -13.07 -2.90
N VAL A 63 -6.44 -13.23 -2.11
CA VAL A 63 -5.28 -14.03 -2.49
C VAL A 63 -5.56 -15.51 -2.23
N PRO A 64 -5.52 -16.36 -3.28
CA PRO A 64 -5.72 -17.80 -3.10
C PRO A 64 -4.47 -18.44 -2.51
N GLY A 65 -4.66 -19.56 -1.81
CA GLY A 65 -3.57 -20.34 -1.27
C GLY A 65 -3.86 -20.84 0.13
N ASP A 66 -3.03 -21.75 0.61
CA ASP A 66 -3.20 -22.38 1.92
C ASP A 66 -2.45 -21.63 3.03
N HIS A 67 -1.47 -20.83 2.65
CA HIS A 67 -0.64 -20.12 3.62
C HIS A 67 -0.34 -18.72 3.08
N ILE A 68 -0.97 -17.74 3.68
CA ILE A 68 -0.85 -16.32 3.26
C ILE A 68 -0.24 -15.53 4.41
N GLU A 69 0.79 -14.77 4.12
CA GLU A 69 1.35 -13.83 5.08
C GLU A 69 0.97 -12.40 4.67
N THR A 70 0.40 -11.66 5.59
CA THR A 70 0.02 -10.28 5.37
C THR A 70 0.75 -9.40 6.37
N LEU A 71 1.48 -8.42 5.84
CA LEU A 71 2.14 -7.40 6.65
C LEU A 71 1.44 -6.07 6.38
N LEU A 72 1.00 -5.41 7.44
CA LEU A 72 0.42 -4.09 7.36
C LEU A 72 1.06 -3.18 8.40
N GLN A 73 1.60 -2.06 7.94
CA GLN A 73 2.07 -1.01 8.82
C GLN A 73 1.13 0.18 8.65
N ILE A 74 0.63 0.71 9.75
CA ILE A 74 -0.30 1.84 9.75
C ILE A 74 0.40 3.09 10.27
N ASP A 75 0.25 4.20 9.53
CA ASP A 75 0.68 5.51 9.96
C ASP A 75 -0.58 6.38 10.01
N ASP A 76 -1.08 6.64 11.21
CA ASP A 76 -2.34 7.35 11.44
C ASP A 76 -2.07 8.81 11.80
N ARG A 77 -2.36 9.71 10.86
CA ARG A 77 -2.17 11.16 11.02
C ARG A 77 -3.50 11.81 11.41
N ARG A 78 -3.89 11.64 12.65
CA ARG A 78 -5.23 12.06 13.15
C ARG A 78 -5.50 13.54 13.04
N ASP A 79 -4.46 14.35 13.15
CA ASP A 79 -4.56 15.82 13.15
C ASP A 79 -4.09 16.46 11.84
N GLU A 80 -3.76 15.66 10.83
CA GLU A 80 -3.26 16.15 9.56
C GLU A 80 -4.00 15.51 8.38
N THR A 81 -4.06 16.23 7.28
CA THR A 81 -4.60 15.71 6.02
C THR A 81 -3.63 16.04 4.90
N PHE A 82 -3.01 15.03 4.31
CA PHE A 82 -2.12 15.21 3.16
C PHE A 82 -1.92 13.87 2.44
N ALA A 83 -1.57 13.95 1.16
CA ALA A 83 -1.30 12.76 0.36
C ALA A 83 0.09 12.19 0.69
N ALA A 84 0.23 10.87 0.55
CA ALA A 84 1.52 10.19 0.78
C ALA A 84 2.62 10.79 -0.11
N ARG A 85 2.28 11.16 -1.32
CA ARG A 85 3.21 11.79 -2.26
C ARG A 85 3.88 13.04 -1.66
N ARG A 86 3.20 13.75 -0.77
CA ARG A 86 3.75 14.95 -0.12
C ARG A 86 5.01 14.62 0.69
N LYS A 87 5.08 13.43 1.29
CA LYS A 87 6.29 13.00 2.03
C LYS A 87 7.48 12.91 1.09
N THR A 88 7.27 12.34 -0.09
CA THR A 88 8.32 12.24 -1.12
C THR A 88 8.71 13.62 -1.62
N GLU A 89 7.74 14.49 -1.86
CA GLU A 89 7.99 15.86 -2.33
C GLU A 89 8.86 16.66 -1.37
N LYS A 90 8.65 16.50 -0.06
CA LYS A 90 9.48 17.18 0.93
C LYS A 90 10.95 16.77 0.83
N VAL A 91 11.19 15.49 0.60
CA VAL A 91 12.55 14.99 0.40
C VAL A 91 13.14 15.56 -0.89
N GLU A 92 12.35 15.58 -1.96
CA GLU A 92 12.78 16.11 -3.25
C GLU A 92 13.09 17.59 -3.18
N GLU A 93 12.34 18.36 -2.39
CA GLU A 93 12.63 19.78 -2.15
C GLU A 93 14.01 19.98 -1.51
N GLU A 94 14.35 19.14 -0.54
CA GLU A 94 15.67 19.19 0.10
C GLU A 94 16.78 18.76 -0.84
N LEU A 95 16.53 17.75 -1.69
CA LEU A 95 17.51 17.27 -2.67
C LEU A 95 17.68 18.21 -3.85
N GLY A 96 16.66 18.99 -4.19
CA GLY A 96 16.64 19.80 -5.39
C GLY A 96 16.45 18.99 -6.67
N ARG A 97 15.98 17.77 -6.56
CA ARG A 97 15.75 16.85 -7.69
C ARG A 97 14.81 15.71 -7.27
N GLU A 98 14.40 14.90 -8.21
CA GLU A 98 13.58 13.72 -7.90
C GLU A 98 14.35 12.75 -6.99
N ALA A 99 13.63 12.16 -6.06
CA ALA A 99 14.16 11.17 -5.11
C ALA A 99 14.17 9.77 -5.74
N ARG A 100 14.84 9.67 -6.88
CA ARG A 100 15.02 8.42 -7.62
C ARG A 100 16.29 8.51 -8.44
N SER A 101 16.93 7.36 -8.64
CA SER A 101 18.12 7.32 -9.47
C SER A 101 17.73 7.13 -10.93
N ASP A 102 18.63 7.52 -11.84
CA ASP A 102 18.46 7.29 -13.28
C ASP A 102 18.80 5.86 -13.69
N ARG A 103 19.18 5.04 -12.75
CA ARG A 103 19.51 3.63 -12.99
C ARG A 103 18.25 2.79 -13.14
N GLU A 104 18.29 1.85 -14.02
CA GLU A 104 17.26 0.85 -14.19
C GLU A 104 17.52 -0.37 -13.29
#